data_a4fdfc8d48de3cdfdbe7c2d1d3ff96e2
#
_entry.id   a4fdfc8d48de3cdfdbe7c2d1d3ff96e2
#
_cell.length_a   1.000
_cell.length_b   1.000
_cell.length_c   1.000
_cell.angle_alpha   90.00
_cell.angle_beta   90.00
_cell.angle_gamma   90.00
#
_symmetry.space_group_name_H-M   'P 1'
#
loop_
_entity.id
_entity.type
_entity.pdbx_description
1 polymer ?
#
loop_
_entity_poly.entity_id
_entity_poly.type
_entity_poly.pdbx_seq_one_letter_code
_entity_poly.pdbx_strand_id
1 'polypeptide(L)'
;MNQILVNQKVYVTPKLKRKNKFYKIQFILSMILVIGLTSYYVYSEIDKNVNAARGQNIMGDFEGIDSTIADEEVLVVALNEHAEEIPVDQPQAQVLDQFNTIYNAPSGATFMVDSILRIPALDIKYPVLSDTTYELLKISITKFWGGEPNTVGNYCIVGHNYDGKDIFFGKLHKLRNGDIVELQDKTGRVIKYKVYDKFIVNPSDVACTSQLTDGKKEMTLITCAEGGKTRLVVKCTEV
;
A
#
# COMPACT_ATOMS: atom_id res chain seq x y z
N MET A 1 8.02 -57.17 -57.60
CA MET A 1 7.70 -56.05 -56.66
C MET A 1 6.22 -56.15 -56.34
N ASN A 2 5.88 -56.78 -55.18
CA ASN A 2 4.50 -56.89 -54.76
C ASN A 2 4.16 -55.71 -53.83
N GLN A 3 3.43 -54.76 -54.36
CA GLN A 3 2.77 -53.74 -53.52
C GLN A 3 1.51 -54.34 -52.94
N ILE A 4 1.54 -54.73 -51.69
CA ILE A 4 0.33 -55.06 -50.91
C ILE A 4 -0.31 -53.76 -50.52
N LEU A 5 -1.34 -53.32 -51.23
CA LEU A 5 -2.26 -52.25 -50.83
C LEU A 5 -3.14 -52.76 -49.70
N VAL A 6 -2.69 -52.61 -48.49
CA VAL A 6 -3.48 -52.89 -47.28
C VAL A 6 -4.43 -51.74 -47.05
N ASN A 7 -5.61 -51.80 -47.64
CA ASN A 7 -6.72 -50.89 -47.34
C ASN A 7 -7.40 -51.36 -46.04
N GLN A 8 -6.64 -51.36 -44.93
CA GLN A 8 -7.18 -51.74 -43.62
C GLN A 8 -7.85 -50.52 -43.00
N LYS A 9 -9.15 -50.47 -43.07
CA LYS A 9 -9.94 -49.65 -42.11
C LYS A 9 -9.56 -50.11 -40.70
N VAL A 10 -8.78 -49.33 -39.97
CA VAL A 10 -8.38 -49.63 -38.60
C VAL A 10 -9.65 -49.85 -37.78
N TYR A 11 -9.92 -51.08 -37.39
CA TYR A 11 -11.07 -51.42 -36.56
C TYR A 11 -10.79 -51.00 -35.12
N VAL A 12 -11.43 -49.89 -34.70
CA VAL A 12 -11.30 -49.40 -33.33
C VAL A 12 -12.30 -50.12 -32.45
N THR A 13 -11.83 -50.93 -31.50
CA THR A 13 -12.70 -51.67 -30.57
C THR A 13 -13.57 -50.72 -29.75
N PRO A 14 -14.79 -51.15 -29.32
CA PRO A 14 -15.69 -50.30 -28.50
C PRO A 14 -15.02 -49.81 -27.22
N LYS A 15 -14.15 -50.62 -26.60
CA LYS A 15 -13.36 -50.21 -25.41
C LYS A 15 -12.40 -49.08 -25.72
N LEU A 16 -11.74 -49.10 -26.86
CA LEU A 16 -10.79 -48.07 -27.28
C LEU A 16 -11.52 -46.76 -27.63
N LYS A 17 -12.69 -46.87 -28.30
CA LYS A 17 -13.56 -45.71 -28.58
C LYS A 17 -14.01 -45.03 -27.29
N ARG A 18 -14.40 -45.79 -26.24
CA ARG A 18 -14.81 -45.27 -24.93
C ARG A 18 -13.64 -44.60 -24.20
N LYS A 19 -12.46 -45.20 -24.25
CA LYS A 19 -11.23 -44.66 -23.66
C LYS A 19 -10.82 -43.35 -24.34
N ASN A 20 -10.83 -43.30 -25.67
CA ASN A 20 -10.55 -42.08 -26.43
C ASN A 20 -11.57 -40.96 -26.15
N LYS A 21 -12.86 -41.28 -25.99
CA LYS A 21 -13.88 -40.29 -25.59
C LYS A 21 -13.61 -39.74 -24.20
N PHE A 22 -13.22 -40.63 -23.26
CA PHE A 22 -12.85 -40.22 -21.90
C PHE A 22 -11.64 -39.27 -21.89
N TYR A 23 -10.58 -39.59 -22.62
CA TYR A 23 -9.42 -38.68 -22.72
C TYR A 23 -9.73 -37.37 -23.38
N LYS A 24 -10.60 -37.31 -24.39
CA LYS A 24 -11.05 -36.05 -24.97
C LYS A 24 -11.81 -35.20 -23.96
N ILE A 25 -12.70 -35.81 -23.17
CA ILE A 25 -13.43 -35.11 -22.12
C ILE A 25 -12.46 -34.57 -21.05
N GLN A 26 -11.54 -35.40 -20.60
CA GLN A 26 -10.51 -35.03 -19.62
C GLN A 26 -9.64 -33.88 -20.15
N PHE A 27 -9.24 -33.91 -21.42
CA PHE A 27 -8.47 -32.84 -22.05
C PHE A 27 -9.26 -31.51 -22.10
N ILE A 28 -10.55 -31.56 -22.48
CA ILE A 28 -11.42 -30.38 -22.50
C ILE A 28 -11.57 -29.79 -21.09
N LEU A 29 -11.80 -30.64 -20.07
CA LEU A 29 -11.92 -30.21 -18.69
C LEU A 29 -10.62 -29.57 -18.19
N SER A 30 -9.47 -30.14 -18.50
CA SER A 30 -8.16 -29.56 -18.13
C SER A 30 -7.93 -28.22 -18.84
N MET A 31 -8.31 -28.09 -20.10
CA MET A 31 -8.23 -26.83 -20.84
C MET A 31 -9.12 -25.74 -20.24
N ILE A 32 -10.36 -26.06 -19.86
CA ILE A 32 -11.27 -25.13 -19.19
C ILE A 32 -10.69 -24.69 -17.84
N LEU A 33 -10.10 -25.62 -17.07
CA LEU A 33 -9.45 -25.31 -15.79
C LEU A 33 -8.27 -24.35 -15.98
N VAL A 34 -7.41 -24.62 -16.97
CA VAL A 34 -6.27 -23.74 -17.27
C VAL A 34 -6.74 -22.34 -17.69
N ILE A 35 -7.73 -22.26 -18.59
CA ILE A 35 -8.30 -20.97 -19.01
C ILE A 35 -8.91 -20.23 -17.80
N GLY A 36 -9.63 -20.93 -16.93
CA GLY A 36 -10.20 -20.33 -15.72
C GLY A 36 -9.14 -19.77 -14.78
N LEU A 37 -8.08 -20.54 -14.52
CA LEU A 37 -6.97 -20.12 -13.67
C LEU A 37 -6.18 -18.94 -14.27
N THR A 38 -5.91 -18.97 -15.58
CA THR A 38 -5.23 -17.86 -16.25
C THR A 38 -6.08 -16.60 -16.27
N SER A 39 -7.40 -16.72 -16.52
CA SER A 39 -8.32 -15.57 -16.46
C SER A 39 -8.40 -14.98 -15.07
N TYR A 40 -8.47 -15.81 -14.03
CA TYR A 40 -8.45 -15.36 -12.64
C TYR A 40 -7.13 -14.65 -12.28
N TYR A 41 -5.99 -15.19 -12.74
CA TYR A 41 -4.70 -14.56 -12.51
C TYR A 41 -4.61 -13.18 -13.17
N VAL A 42 -5.01 -13.08 -14.45
CA VAL A 42 -5.02 -11.81 -15.18
C VAL A 42 -5.96 -10.79 -14.51
N TYR A 43 -7.17 -11.23 -14.12
CA TYR A 43 -8.11 -10.37 -13.40
C TYR A 43 -7.51 -9.85 -12.09
N SER A 44 -6.91 -10.72 -11.28
CA SER A 44 -6.27 -10.34 -10.01
C SER A 44 -5.13 -9.33 -10.22
N GLU A 45 -4.36 -9.47 -11.30
CA GLU A 45 -3.28 -8.55 -11.61
C GLU A 45 -3.78 -7.18 -12.06
N ILE A 46 -4.82 -7.15 -12.89
CA ILE A 46 -5.48 -5.91 -13.30
C ILE A 46 -6.08 -5.18 -12.09
N ASP A 47 -6.79 -5.90 -11.20
CA ASP A 47 -7.40 -5.31 -9.99
C ASP A 47 -6.35 -4.62 -9.10
N LYS A 48 -5.19 -5.25 -8.88
CA LYS A 48 -4.08 -4.65 -8.13
C LYS A 48 -3.58 -3.36 -8.77
N ASN A 49 -3.33 -3.38 -10.08
CA ASN A 49 -2.78 -2.23 -10.79
C ASN A 49 -3.77 -1.06 -10.85
N VAL A 50 -5.06 -1.34 -11.07
CA VAL A 50 -6.11 -0.32 -11.09
C VAL A 50 -6.27 0.34 -9.72
N ASN A 51 -6.27 -0.45 -8.64
CA ASN A 51 -6.40 0.09 -7.30
C ASN A 51 -5.15 0.89 -6.88
N ALA A 52 -3.94 0.41 -7.21
CA ALA A 52 -2.71 1.16 -6.96
C ALA A 52 -2.67 2.48 -7.76
N ALA A 53 -3.18 2.49 -9.00
CA ALA A 53 -3.30 3.71 -9.81
C ALA A 53 -4.26 4.73 -9.17
N ARG A 54 -5.34 4.28 -8.50
CA ARG A 54 -6.21 5.18 -7.73
C ARG A 54 -5.45 5.90 -6.61
N GLY A 55 -4.61 5.18 -5.86
CA GLY A 55 -3.76 5.79 -4.84
C GLY A 55 -2.80 6.84 -5.41
N GLN A 56 -2.22 6.57 -6.60
CA GLN A 56 -1.37 7.55 -7.28
C GLN A 56 -2.17 8.73 -7.85
N ASN A 57 -3.41 8.54 -8.30
CA ASN A 57 -4.27 9.65 -8.72
C ASN A 57 -4.58 10.58 -7.54
N ILE A 58 -4.91 10.02 -6.36
CA ILE A 58 -5.07 10.79 -5.14
C ILE A 58 -3.77 11.56 -4.82
N MET A 59 -2.60 10.91 -4.98
CA MET A 59 -1.31 11.58 -4.79
C MET A 59 -1.12 12.76 -5.75
N GLY A 60 -1.65 12.67 -6.98
CA GLY A 60 -1.63 13.76 -7.97
C GLY A 60 -2.31 15.05 -7.48
N ASP A 61 -3.38 14.90 -6.68
CA ASP A 61 -4.08 16.07 -6.09
C ASP A 61 -3.18 16.84 -5.10
N PHE A 62 -2.13 16.19 -4.59
CA PHE A 62 -1.13 16.77 -3.69
C PHE A 62 0.19 17.16 -4.39
N GLU A 63 0.28 16.99 -5.72
CA GLU A 63 1.44 17.40 -6.53
C GLU A 63 1.34 18.88 -6.91
N GLY A 64 1.87 19.75 -6.16
CA GLY A 64 1.84 21.20 -6.36
C GLY A 64 1.80 21.94 -5.06
N ILE A 65 1.65 21.21 -3.97
CA ILE A 65 1.83 21.76 -2.64
C ILE A 65 3.32 21.79 -2.37
N ASP A 66 3.88 22.99 -2.47
CA ASP A 66 5.31 23.19 -2.24
C ASP A 66 5.65 22.85 -0.77
N SER A 67 6.57 21.88 -0.59
CA SER A 67 7.07 21.47 0.71
C SER A 67 8.08 22.47 1.30
N THR A 68 8.11 23.70 0.80
CA THR A 68 9.07 24.73 1.19
C THR A 68 8.78 25.38 2.54
N ILE A 69 7.74 24.96 3.27
CA ILE A 69 7.41 25.53 4.58
C ILE A 69 8.16 24.84 5.76
N ALA A 70 9.10 23.95 5.49
CA ALA A 70 9.65 23.03 6.51
C ALA A 70 10.79 23.60 7.38
N ASP A 71 11.29 24.79 7.12
CA ASP A 71 12.47 25.35 7.84
C ASP A 71 12.21 26.62 8.66
N GLU A 72 10.98 27.10 8.79
CA GLU A 72 10.70 28.21 9.72
C GLU A 72 10.22 27.69 11.08
N GLU A 73 11.01 27.94 12.11
CA GLU A 73 10.64 27.87 13.52
C GLU A 73 9.25 28.47 13.70
N VAL A 74 8.29 27.66 14.18
CA VAL A 74 7.01 28.17 14.64
C VAL A 74 7.30 29.09 15.82
N LEU A 75 7.34 30.39 15.56
CA LEU A 75 7.38 31.40 16.60
C LEU A 75 6.10 31.21 17.42
N VAL A 76 6.22 30.75 18.66
CA VAL A 76 5.12 30.72 19.61
C VAL A 76 4.75 32.16 19.89
N VAL A 77 3.75 32.66 19.20
CA VAL A 77 3.17 33.99 19.51
C VAL A 77 2.43 33.81 20.81
N ALA A 78 2.98 34.42 21.85
CA ALA A 78 2.29 34.56 23.13
C ALA A 78 0.92 35.25 22.90
N LEU A 79 -0.14 34.63 23.42
CA LEU A 79 -1.51 35.16 23.40
C LEU A 79 -1.54 36.55 24.02
N ASN A 80 -1.55 37.58 23.18
CA ASN A 80 -1.99 38.91 23.56
C ASN A 80 -3.46 39.07 23.16
N GLU A 81 -4.27 39.61 24.05
CA GLU A 81 -5.73 39.73 24.00
C GLU A 81 -6.29 40.70 22.91
N HIS A 82 -5.61 40.89 21.82
CA HIS A 82 -6.15 41.58 20.65
C HIS A 82 -5.86 40.73 19.41
N ALA A 83 -6.78 39.83 19.11
CA ALA A 83 -6.76 39.06 17.86
C ALA A 83 -7.21 39.99 16.72
N GLU A 84 -6.28 40.67 16.09
CA GLU A 84 -6.41 41.01 14.68
C GLU A 84 -6.30 39.67 13.90
N GLU A 85 -7.27 39.44 13.02
CA GLU A 85 -7.26 38.26 12.12
C GLU A 85 -5.96 38.28 11.35
N ILE A 86 -5.03 37.36 11.73
CA ILE A 86 -3.80 37.12 10.96
C ILE A 86 -4.24 36.46 9.65
N PRO A 87 -3.94 37.03 8.48
CA PRO A 87 -4.25 36.42 7.22
C PRO A 87 -3.57 35.02 7.19
N VAL A 88 -4.34 33.96 7.14
CA VAL A 88 -3.83 32.60 6.92
C VAL A 88 -3.14 32.64 5.57
N ASP A 89 -1.85 32.35 5.56
CA ASP A 89 -1.06 32.34 4.33
C ASP A 89 -1.73 31.41 3.30
N GLN A 90 -1.98 31.91 2.08
CA GLN A 90 -2.73 31.21 1.04
C GLN A 90 -2.26 29.78 0.76
N PRO A 91 -0.94 29.45 0.81
CA PRO A 91 -0.45 28.10 0.67
C PRO A 91 -0.96 27.12 1.74
N GLN A 92 -1.04 27.54 3.01
CA GLN A 92 -1.53 26.69 4.10
C GLN A 92 -3.02 26.38 3.98
N ALA A 93 -3.82 27.36 3.54
CA ALA A 93 -5.26 27.14 3.30
C ALA A 93 -5.49 26.10 2.20
N GLN A 94 -4.73 26.13 1.10
CA GLN A 94 -4.83 25.15 0.02
C GLN A 94 -4.44 23.73 0.47
N VAL A 95 -3.40 23.60 1.30
CA VAL A 95 -2.98 22.31 1.87
C VAL A 95 -4.10 21.72 2.73
N LEU A 96 -4.67 22.49 3.64
CA LEU A 96 -5.77 22.06 4.50
C LEU A 96 -7.01 21.64 3.71
N ASP A 97 -7.37 22.36 2.67
CA ASP A 97 -8.53 22.04 1.83
C ASP A 97 -8.36 20.70 1.11
N GLN A 98 -7.16 20.36 0.67
CA GLN A 98 -6.91 19.08 0.01
C GLN A 98 -6.99 17.91 0.99
N PHE A 99 -6.44 18.02 2.18
CA PHE A 99 -6.57 16.97 3.21
C PHE A 99 -8.01 16.80 3.71
N ASN A 100 -8.85 17.83 3.60
CA ASN A 100 -10.27 17.77 3.93
C ASN A 100 -11.13 17.19 2.79
N THR A 101 -10.55 16.89 1.64
CA THR A 101 -11.26 16.28 0.52
C THR A 101 -11.71 14.86 0.88
N ILE A 102 -13.00 14.58 0.65
CA ILE A 102 -13.59 13.27 0.87
C ILE A 102 -13.52 12.46 -0.43
N TYR A 103 -12.87 11.33 -0.37
CA TYR A 103 -12.76 10.37 -1.46
C TYR A 103 -13.74 9.22 -1.30
N ASN A 104 -14.08 8.57 -2.41
CA ASN A 104 -14.98 7.41 -2.41
C ASN A 104 -14.22 6.15 -2.84
N ALA A 105 -14.33 5.11 -2.05
CA ALA A 105 -13.90 3.76 -2.40
C ALA A 105 -14.89 3.12 -3.40
N PRO A 106 -14.52 2.06 -4.12
CA PRO A 106 -15.41 1.35 -5.04
C PRO A 106 -16.70 0.84 -4.41
N SER A 107 -16.70 0.50 -3.13
CA SER A 107 -17.89 0.11 -2.35
C SER A 107 -18.84 1.27 -2.04
N GLY A 108 -18.42 2.51 -2.27
CA GLY A 108 -19.12 3.73 -1.85
C GLY A 108 -18.76 4.18 -0.44
N ALA A 109 -17.87 3.49 0.30
CA ALA A 109 -17.35 3.96 1.56
C ALA A 109 -16.49 5.21 1.34
N THR A 110 -16.62 6.19 2.23
CA THR A 110 -15.86 7.44 2.17
C THR A 110 -14.60 7.35 3.02
N PHE A 111 -13.55 8.06 2.62
CA PHE A 111 -12.29 8.18 3.36
C PHE A 111 -11.60 9.52 3.06
N MET A 112 -10.64 9.88 3.88
CA MET A 112 -9.78 11.05 3.70
C MET A 112 -8.32 10.65 3.71
N VAL A 113 -7.45 11.56 3.28
CA VAL A 113 -6.00 11.43 3.44
C VAL A 113 -5.62 11.99 4.80
N ASP A 114 -4.89 11.23 5.60
CA ASP A 114 -4.42 11.64 6.93
C ASP A 114 -3.03 12.30 6.89
N SER A 115 -2.17 11.78 6.01
CA SER A 115 -0.79 12.27 5.83
C SER A 115 -0.24 11.80 4.48
N ILE A 116 0.95 12.30 4.10
CA ILE A 116 1.69 11.82 2.93
C ILE A 116 3.02 11.24 3.40
N LEU A 117 3.27 9.99 3.06
CA LEU A 117 4.52 9.30 3.34
C LEU A 117 5.44 9.33 2.12
N ARG A 118 6.72 9.67 2.35
CA ARG A 118 7.79 9.57 1.35
C ARG A 118 8.97 8.78 1.91
N ILE A 119 9.49 7.85 1.12
CA ILE A 119 10.70 7.09 1.45
C ILE A 119 11.67 7.20 0.27
N PRO A 120 12.53 8.24 0.25
CA PRO A 120 13.39 8.51 -0.90
C PRO A 120 14.30 7.34 -1.29
N ALA A 121 14.83 6.60 -0.30
CA ALA A 121 15.70 5.44 -0.56
C ALA A 121 15.02 4.31 -1.36
N LEU A 122 13.68 4.27 -1.41
CA LEU A 122 12.89 3.24 -2.10
C LEU A 122 12.07 3.79 -3.26
N ASP A 123 12.10 5.10 -3.51
CA ASP A 123 11.22 5.81 -4.45
C ASP A 123 9.74 5.56 -4.13
N ILE A 124 9.40 5.61 -2.85
CA ILE A 124 8.04 5.44 -2.35
C ILE A 124 7.44 6.81 -2.02
N LYS A 125 6.26 7.10 -2.56
CA LYS A 125 5.45 8.28 -2.25
C LYS A 125 3.98 7.89 -2.33
N TYR A 126 3.28 7.88 -1.18
CA TYR A 126 1.88 7.49 -1.09
C TYR A 126 1.10 8.34 -0.10
N PRO A 127 -0.20 8.60 -0.37
CA PRO A 127 -1.10 9.13 0.63
C PRO A 127 -1.38 8.05 1.68
N VAL A 128 -1.35 8.43 2.95
CA VAL A 128 -1.79 7.59 4.07
C VAL A 128 -3.27 7.84 4.29
N LEU A 129 -4.10 6.85 4.09
CA LEU A 129 -5.55 6.98 4.26
C LEU A 129 -5.95 6.93 5.73
N SER A 130 -6.99 7.65 6.12
CA SER A 130 -7.41 7.85 7.50
C SER A 130 -7.81 6.58 8.25
N ASP A 131 -8.29 5.57 7.53
CA ASP A 131 -8.83 4.34 8.09
C ASP A 131 -8.19 3.11 7.49
N THR A 132 -8.11 2.02 8.28
CA THR A 132 -7.60 0.74 7.83
C THR A 132 -8.75 -0.25 7.58
N THR A 133 -9.07 -0.46 6.31
CA THR A 133 -9.96 -1.52 5.84
C THR A 133 -9.28 -2.33 4.75
N TYR A 134 -9.78 -3.55 4.50
CA TYR A 134 -9.25 -4.38 3.40
C TYR A 134 -9.35 -3.70 2.03
N GLU A 135 -10.39 -2.91 1.81
CA GLU A 135 -10.60 -2.18 0.57
C GLU A 135 -9.61 -1.01 0.44
N LEU A 136 -9.45 -0.20 1.49
CA LEU A 136 -8.55 0.95 1.48
C LEU A 136 -7.08 0.52 1.35
N LEU A 137 -6.70 -0.59 1.96
CA LEU A 137 -5.37 -1.19 1.79
C LEU A 137 -5.05 -1.58 0.34
N LYS A 138 -6.06 -1.82 -0.50
CA LYS A 138 -5.85 -2.04 -1.94
C LYS A 138 -5.59 -0.73 -2.69
N ILE A 139 -6.07 0.41 -2.19
CA ILE A 139 -5.94 1.72 -2.81
C ILE A 139 -4.60 2.37 -2.43
N SER A 140 -4.23 2.34 -1.13
CA SER A 140 -2.99 2.92 -0.63
C SER A 140 -2.55 2.31 0.70
N ILE A 141 -1.52 2.89 1.30
CA ILE A 141 -1.14 2.66 2.70
C ILE A 141 -2.12 3.38 3.62
N THR A 142 -2.29 2.89 4.84
CA THR A 142 -3.33 3.39 5.74
C THR A 142 -2.80 3.61 7.15
N LYS A 143 -3.39 4.56 7.88
CA LYS A 143 -3.17 4.74 9.31
C LYS A 143 -3.77 3.57 10.06
N PHE A 144 -2.93 2.85 10.79
CA PHE A 144 -3.35 1.69 11.58
C PHE A 144 -3.63 2.04 13.04
N TRP A 145 -2.73 2.82 13.66
CA TRP A 145 -2.82 3.18 15.08
C TRP A 145 -2.04 4.44 15.38
N GLY A 146 -2.32 5.06 16.53
CA GLY A 146 -1.62 6.25 17.02
C GLY A 146 -2.45 7.53 16.88
N GLY A 147 -1.88 8.63 17.39
CA GLY A 147 -2.45 9.97 17.33
C GLY A 147 -2.39 10.61 15.95
N GLU A 148 -2.40 11.94 15.91
CA GLU A 148 -2.22 12.70 14.68
C GLU A 148 -0.78 12.57 14.14
N PRO A 149 -0.58 12.67 12.81
CA PRO A 149 0.76 12.61 12.23
C PRO A 149 1.65 13.72 12.79
N ASN A 150 2.93 13.45 12.92
CA ASN A 150 3.93 14.41 13.41
C ASN A 150 3.72 14.91 14.85
N THR A 151 2.97 14.19 15.68
CA THR A 151 2.80 14.46 17.11
C THR A 151 3.60 13.49 17.97
N VAL A 152 3.74 13.80 19.26
CA VAL A 152 4.36 12.87 20.23
C VAL A 152 3.57 11.59 20.29
N GLY A 153 4.26 10.46 20.29
CA GLY A 153 3.67 9.12 20.21
C GLY A 153 4.20 8.35 19.01
N ASN A 154 3.57 7.22 18.71
CA ASN A 154 3.98 6.31 17.64
C ASN A 154 2.90 6.26 16.56
N TYR A 155 3.15 6.90 15.43
CA TYR A 155 2.27 6.89 14.27
C TYR A 155 2.48 5.63 13.44
N CYS A 156 1.50 4.71 13.47
CA CYS A 156 1.62 3.40 12.84
C CYS A 156 0.91 3.35 11.49
N ILE A 157 1.64 2.99 10.45
CA ILE A 157 1.16 2.88 9.06
C ILE A 157 1.26 1.43 8.61
N VAL A 158 0.21 0.92 7.98
CA VAL A 158 0.21 -0.40 7.35
C VAL A 158 0.04 -0.29 5.85
N GLY A 159 0.63 -1.23 5.12
CA GLY A 159 0.50 -1.33 3.67
C GLY A 159 0.71 -2.76 3.20
N HIS A 160 0.13 -3.10 2.05
CA HIS A 160 0.33 -4.40 1.43
C HIS A 160 1.80 -4.60 1.01
N ASN A 161 2.27 -5.84 1.16
CA ASN A 161 3.48 -6.32 0.51
C ASN A 161 3.08 -7.09 -0.76
N TYR A 162 3.26 -6.45 -1.91
CA TYR A 162 3.16 -7.15 -3.20
C TYR A 162 4.58 -7.58 -3.61
N ASP A 163 5.02 -8.71 -3.10
CA ASP A 163 6.38 -9.24 -3.21
C ASP A 163 7.05 -8.94 -4.56
N GLY A 164 8.14 -8.18 -4.51
CA GLY A 164 8.95 -7.80 -5.67
C GLY A 164 8.35 -6.74 -6.58
N LYS A 165 7.17 -6.17 -6.27
CA LYS A 165 6.56 -5.07 -7.02
C LYS A 165 6.83 -3.74 -6.34
N ASP A 166 6.89 -2.70 -7.15
CA ASP A 166 7.07 -1.30 -6.71
C ASP A 166 5.73 -0.69 -6.29
N ILE A 167 4.93 -1.44 -5.52
CA ILE A 167 3.60 -1.04 -5.07
C ILE A 167 3.57 -1.08 -3.55
N PHE A 168 3.12 0.01 -2.93
CA PHE A 168 2.99 0.21 -1.50
C PHE A 168 4.27 -0.16 -0.73
N PHE A 169 4.20 -1.13 0.17
CA PHE A 169 5.32 -1.59 0.99
C PHE A 169 6.04 -2.83 0.45
N GLY A 170 5.87 -3.17 -0.84
CA GLY A 170 6.54 -4.31 -1.47
C GLY A 170 8.06 -4.27 -1.39
N LYS A 171 8.66 -3.07 -1.32
CA LYS A 171 10.11 -2.87 -1.15
C LYS A 171 10.55 -2.57 0.28
N LEU A 172 9.65 -2.52 1.27
CA LEU A 172 9.96 -2.06 2.63
C LEU A 172 11.12 -2.86 3.27
N HIS A 173 11.25 -4.14 2.91
CA HIS A 173 12.34 -5.01 3.38
C HIS A 173 13.74 -4.51 3.03
N LYS A 174 13.88 -3.63 2.02
CA LYS A 174 15.17 -3.07 1.57
C LYS A 174 15.65 -1.91 2.45
N LEU A 175 14.78 -1.30 3.27
CA LEU A 175 15.17 -0.24 4.20
C LEU A 175 16.26 -0.73 5.15
N ARG A 176 17.17 0.19 5.49
CA ARG A 176 18.28 -0.01 6.42
C ARG A 176 18.22 0.99 7.55
N ASN A 177 18.79 0.66 8.69
CA ASN A 177 18.98 1.62 9.77
C ASN A 177 19.78 2.83 9.25
N GLY A 178 19.29 4.02 9.55
CA GLY A 178 19.83 5.28 9.05
C GLY A 178 19.10 5.87 7.85
N ASP A 179 18.31 5.09 7.10
CA ASP A 179 17.50 5.61 6.01
C ASP A 179 16.46 6.62 6.53
N ILE A 180 16.13 7.59 5.68
CA ILE A 180 15.17 8.66 6.02
C ILE A 180 13.79 8.32 5.45
N VAL A 181 12.78 8.55 6.28
CA VAL A 181 11.36 8.53 5.95
C VAL A 181 10.80 9.90 6.25
N GLU A 182 10.04 10.47 5.33
CA GLU A 182 9.42 11.79 5.47
C GLU A 182 7.91 11.63 5.61
N LEU A 183 7.34 12.35 6.57
CA LEU A 183 5.88 12.38 6.79
C LEU A 183 5.40 13.83 6.73
N GLN A 184 4.50 14.11 5.79
CA GLN A 184 3.81 15.39 5.68
C GLN A 184 2.45 15.29 6.34
N ASP A 185 2.16 16.18 7.28
CA ASP A 185 0.86 16.25 7.94
C ASP A 185 -0.13 17.20 7.22
N LYS A 186 -1.35 17.28 7.74
CA LYS A 186 -2.44 18.10 7.19
C LYS A 186 -2.14 19.59 7.14
N THR A 187 -1.18 20.07 7.94
CA THR A 187 -0.75 21.48 7.94
C THR A 187 0.31 21.76 6.88
N GLY A 188 0.74 20.73 6.13
CA GLY A 188 1.84 20.83 5.16
C GLY A 188 3.22 20.64 5.78
N ARG A 189 3.33 20.54 7.11
CA ARG A 189 4.60 20.34 7.79
C ARG A 189 5.17 18.96 7.50
N VAL A 190 6.42 18.90 7.08
CA VAL A 190 7.17 17.67 6.83
C VAL A 190 8.15 17.43 7.96
N ILE A 191 8.06 16.27 8.62
CA ILE A 191 9.06 15.80 9.59
C ILE A 191 9.83 14.64 9.00
N LYS A 192 11.15 14.65 9.22
CA LYS A 192 12.06 13.57 8.85
C LYS A 192 12.20 12.61 10.01
N TYR A 193 12.05 11.33 9.71
CA TYR A 193 12.24 10.24 10.64
C TYR A 193 13.38 9.36 10.14
N LYS A 194 14.23 8.91 11.06
CA LYS A 194 15.32 7.99 10.76
C LYS A 194 14.98 6.58 11.21
N VAL A 195 15.15 5.61 10.32
CA VAL A 195 15.02 4.19 10.66
C VAL A 195 16.06 3.82 11.70
N TYR A 196 15.63 3.28 12.84
CA TYR A 196 16.53 2.82 13.90
C TYR A 196 16.47 1.32 14.16
N ASP A 197 15.35 0.66 13.81
CA ASP A 197 15.19 -0.78 13.99
C ASP A 197 14.30 -1.40 12.91
N LYS A 198 14.57 -2.67 12.60
CA LYS A 198 13.80 -3.46 11.64
C LYS A 198 13.80 -4.92 12.06
N PHE A 199 12.62 -5.50 12.26
CA PHE A 199 12.46 -6.87 12.76
C PHE A 199 11.17 -7.53 12.25
N ILE A 200 11.06 -8.84 12.49
CA ILE A 200 9.90 -9.66 12.14
C ILE A 200 9.15 -10.04 13.40
N VAL A 201 7.81 -9.97 13.35
CA VAL A 201 6.94 -10.37 14.46
C VAL A 201 5.81 -11.28 13.99
N ASN A 202 5.18 -11.99 14.91
CA ASN A 202 3.93 -12.67 14.66
C ASN A 202 2.78 -11.68 14.44
N PRO A 203 1.76 -12.02 13.64
CA PRO A 203 0.62 -11.14 13.41
C PRO A 203 -0.17 -10.72 14.65
N SER A 204 -0.11 -11.51 15.70
CA SER A 204 -0.75 -11.25 16.99
C SER A 204 0.09 -10.36 17.93
N ASP A 205 1.36 -10.13 17.61
CA ASP A 205 2.24 -9.28 18.40
C ASP A 205 2.04 -7.81 17.99
N VAL A 206 1.39 -7.07 18.86
CA VAL A 206 1.09 -5.65 18.68
C VAL A 206 2.00 -4.73 19.50
N ALA A 207 3.03 -5.26 20.16
CA ALA A 207 3.94 -4.46 21.00
C ALA A 207 4.63 -3.34 20.22
N CYS A 208 4.86 -3.54 18.92
CA CYS A 208 5.44 -2.53 18.02
C CYS A 208 4.57 -1.27 17.87
N THR A 209 3.28 -1.32 18.23
CA THR A 209 2.35 -0.19 18.15
C THR A 209 2.23 0.61 19.45
N SER A 210 3.03 0.27 20.48
CA SER A 210 3.05 0.98 21.76
C SER A 210 3.20 2.49 21.55
N GLN A 211 2.43 3.25 22.34
CA GLN A 211 2.46 4.72 22.36
C GLN A 211 3.42 5.29 23.41
N LEU A 212 4.11 4.41 24.16
CA LEU A 212 5.12 4.80 25.15
C LEU A 212 6.44 5.10 24.41
N THR A 213 6.64 6.36 24.07
CA THR A 213 7.78 6.84 23.26
C THR A 213 8.70 7.79 24.02
N ASP A 214 8.52 7.92 25.34
CA ASP A 214 9.30 8.82 26.20
C ASP A 214 9.32 10.27 25.69
N GLY A 215 8.15 10.74 25.20
CA GLY A 215 7.99 12.09 24.66
C GLY A 215 8.51 12.30 23.24
N LYS A 216 8.97 11.26 22.56
CA LYS A 216 9.46 11.35 21.19
C LYS A 216 8.32 11.16 20.17
N LYS A 217 8.55 11.69 18.98
CA LYS A 217 7.74 11.33 17.81
C LYS A 217 8.39 10.13 17.15
N GLU A 218 7.62 9.06 17.11
CA GLU A 218 8.02 7.81 16.44
C GLU A 218 7.04 7.47 15.32
N MET A 219 7.52 6.67 14.39
CA MET A 219 6.71 6.10 13.32
C MET A 219 7.02 4.62 13.18
N THR A 220 5.98 3.83 12.97
CA THR A 220 6.10 2.39 12.72
C THR A 220 5.48 2.04 11.37
N LEU A 221 6.27 1.48 10.46
CA LEU A 221 5.79 0.97 9.19
C LEU A 221 5.64 -0.56 9.28
N ILE A 222 4.48 -1.08 8.90
CA ILE A 222 4.14 -2.49 9.04
C ILE A 222 3.67 -3.06 7.72
N THR A 223 4.19 -4.22 7.34
CA THR A 223 3.71 -4.95 6.16
C THR A 223 3.75 -6.47 6.39
N CYS A 224 3.08 -7.22 5.52
CA CYS A 224 3.16 -8.67 5.53
C CYS A 224 4.57 -9.16 5.13
N ALA A 225 5.03 -10.25 5.73
CA ALA A 225 6.24 -10.95 5.37
C ALA A 225 5.97 -12.46 5.29
N GLU A 226 6.89 -13.21 4.68
CA GLU A 226 6.83 -14.68 4.56
C GLU A 226 5.47 -15.20 4.04
N GLY A 227 4.97 -14.58 2.95
CA GLY A 227 3.68 -14.95 2.37
C GLY A 227 2.49 -14.67 3.28
N GLY A 228 2.60 -13.69 4.18
CA GLY A 228 1.54 -13.26 5.10
C GLY A 228 1.56 -13.95 6.47
N LYS A 229 2.51 -14.87 6.71
CA LYS A 229 2.63 -15.60 7.98
C LYS A 229 3.14 -14.72 9.11
N THR A 230 3.98 -13.75 8.79
CA THR A 230 4.60 -12.83 9.73
C THR A 230 4.38 -11.37 9.30
N ARG A 231 4.85 -10.42 10.13
CA ARG A 231 4.85 -8.99 9.81
C ARG A 231 6.28 -8.47 9.87
N LEU A 232 6.67 -7.74 8.84
CA LEU A 232 7.86 -6.90 8.86
C LEU A 232 7.49 -5.57 9.51
N VAL A 233 8.25 -5.19 10.52
CA VAL A 233 8.13 -3.93 11.26
C VAL A 233 9.38 -3.11 11.03
N VAL A 234 9.22 -1.83 10.72
CA VAL A 234 10.29 -0.84 10.63
C VAL A 234 9.96 0.29 11.60
N LYS A 235 10.86 0.55 12.53
CA LYS A 235 10.74 1.61 13.55
C LYS A 235 11.58 2.82 13.15
N CYS A 236 10.96 3.98 13.24
CA CYS A 236 11.60 5.25 12.92
C CYS A 236 11.38 6.25 14.05
N THR A 237 12.35 7.14 14.27
CA THR A 237 12.26 8.25 15.24
C THR A 237 12.61 9.57 14.55
N GLU A 238 12.03 10.67 15.01
CA GLU A 238 12.33 12.02 14.47
C GLU A 238 13.83 12.36 14.55
N VAL A 239 14.30 13.18 13.61
CA VAL A 239 15.71 13.62 13.50
C VAL A 239 15.81 15.11 13.74
#